data_791a8958d5322ebb721b615112c0e782
#
_entry.id   791a8958d5322ebb721b615112c0e782
#
_cell.length_a   1.000
_cell.length_b   1.000
_cell.length_c   1.000
_cell.angle_alpha   90.00
_cell.angle_beta   90.00
_cell.angle_gamma   90.00
#
_symmetry.space_group_name_H-M   'P 1'
#
loop_
_entity.id
_entity.type
_entity.pdbx_description
1 polymer ?
#
loop_
_entity_poly.entity_id
_entity_poly.type
_entity_poly.pdbx_seq_one_letter_code
_entity_poly.pdbx_strand_id
1 'polypeptide(L)'
;MYRYQKDERGVNTDTILINTEMITEETKFTDYDVIPGERYYYYYKTLRTNLTESDASTNVSTVPLTAQPGDANGSLAVDVADIVTVVNYITGDTPQPFVFDAADINGDGEIDVMDIVGIVNVIINGKYEAERAPVATAVYSIVDGILYVDTPVELAGIQVYLDCDDESQIEALSAMDNFEQIGQYVNDGRYMFMAYSMSGAKLPAGKHAILKVGYADVDDMILADPSGSNVLAIEETMRINAEDEVFVLDSPYPNPFNSSITIPYLVGEKSGNMHFTVTNVMGQEVAKIELGTQSRGKYTYEWQPKSDIPTGIYIINMYVNGNMIQRNKVVYMK
;
A
#
# COMPACT_ATOMS: atom_id res chain seq x y z
N MET A 1 0.96 -2.30 -34.06
CA MET A 1 2.31 -2.77 -33.68
C MET A 1 2.34 -4.28 -33.72
N TYR A 2 3.48 -4.84 -34.08
CA TYR A 2 3.67 -6.28 -34.26
C TYR A 2 4.83 -6.76 -33.41
N ARG A 3 4.70 -7.96 -32.82
CA ARG A 3 5.70 -8.64 -31.99
C ARG A 3 5.99 -10.01 -32.57
N TYR A 4 7.26 -10.43 -32.51
CA TYR A 4 7.70 -11.79 -32.85
C TYR A 4 8.95 -12.15 -32.01
N GLN A 5 9.26 -13.45 -31.97
CA GLN A 5 10.51 -13.98 -31.41
C GLN A 5 11.32 -14.64 -32.55
N LYS A 6 12.53 -15.06 -32.28
CA LYS A 6 13.32 -15.87 -33.18
C LYS A 6 13.61 -17.22 -32.54
N ASP A 7 13.50 -18.28 -33.34
CA ASP A 7 13.90 -19.61 -32.90
C ASP A 7 15.46 -19.73 -32.81
N GLU A 8 15.94 -20.88 -32.33
CA GLU A 8 17.39 -21.15 -32.21
C GLU A 8 18.16 -21.03 -33.51
N ARG A 9 17.49 -21.09 -34.66
CA ARG A 9 18.05 -20.94 -36.02
C ARG A 9 18.01 -19.48 -36.49
N GLY A 10 17.47 -18.56 -35.69
CA GLY A 10 17.30 -17.16 -36.03
C GLY A 10 16.11 -16.88 -36.97
N VAL A 11 15.21 -17.85 -37.18
CA VAL A 11 13.99 -17.69 -37.96
C VAL A 11 12.92 -17.06 -37.12
N ASN A 12 12.15 -16.11 -37.67
CA ASN A 12 11.04 -15.48 -36.98
C ASN A 12 9.97 -16.53 -36.61
N THR A 13 9.53 -16.51 -35.37
CA THR A 13 8.35 -17.24 -34.93
C THR A 13 7.09 -16.51 -35.42
N ASP A 14 5.92 -17.01 -35.03
CA ASP A 14 4.66 -16.39 -35.40
C ASP A 14 4.63 -14.92 -34.98
N THR A 15 4.36 -14.07 -35.97
CA THR A 15 4.22 -12.63 -35.74
C THR A 15 2.79 -12.34 -35.32
N ILE A 16 2.62 -11.69 -34.18
CA ILE A 16 1.29 -11.32 -33.62
C ILE A 16 1.08 -9.81 -33.70
N LEU A 17 -0.15 -9.41 -33.97
CA LEU A 17 -0.61 -8.02 -33.78
C LEU A 17 -0.97 -7.81 -32.29
N ILE A 18 -0.26 -6.92 -31.64
CA ILE A 18 -0.39 -6.74 -30.18
C ILE A 18 -1.29 -5.58 -29.77
N ASN A 19 -1.72 -4.73 -30.70
CA ASN A 19 -2.73 -3.70 -30.43
C ASN A 19 -4.05 -4.07 -31.14
N THR A 20 -5.13 -4.12 -30.40
CA THR A 20 -6.49 -4.40 -30.91
C THR A 20 -7.16 -3.17 -31.51
N GLU A 21 -6.71 -1.97 -31.11
CA GLU A 21 -7.23 -0.69 -31.60
C GLU A 21 -6.13 0.12 -32.28
N MET A 22 -6.54 1.02 -33.19
CA MET A 22 -5.61 1.90 -33.89
C MET A 22 -5.05 2.95 -32.90
N ILE A 23 -3.74 3.05 -32.80
CA ILE A 23 -3.05 4.08 -32.01
C ILE A 23 -3.05 5.37 -32.84
N THR A 24 -3.85 6.37 -32.46
CA THR A 24 -4.07 7.60 -33.23
C THR A 24 -3.40 8.84 -32.64
N GLU A 25 -3.29 8.91 -31.34
CA GLU A 25 -2.83 10.12 -30.64
C GLU A 25 -1.62 9.87 -29.73
N GLU A 26 -1.42 8.61 -29.30
CA GLU A 26 -0.29 8.24 -28.46
C GLU A 26 0.92 7.80 -29.28
N THR A 27 2.10 8.21 -28.81
CA THR A 27 3.38 7.77 -29.38
C THR A 27 3.99 6.60 -28.63
N LYS A 28 3.30 6.08 -27.61
CA LYS A 28 3.74 5.00 -26.74
C LYS A 28 2.74 3.84 -26.77
N PHE A 29 3.26 2.63 -26.73
CA PHE A 29 2.48 1.41 -26.57
C PHE A 29 3.22 0.49 -25.59
N THR A 30 2.52 -0.05 -24.61
CA THR A 30 3.08 -1.00 -23.64
C THR A 30 2.55 -2.40 -23.95
N ASP A 31 3.46 -3.35 -24.08
CA ASP A 31 3.16 -4.76 -24.27
C ASP A 31 3.22 -5.49 -22.92
N TYR A 32 2.08 -5.87 -22.38
CA TYR A 32 1.95 -6.56 -21.10
C TYR A 32 1.99 -8.09 -21.20
N ASP A 33 1.96 -8.65 -22.43
CA ASP A 33 1.92 -10.09 -22.69
C ASP A 33 3.31 -10.59 -23.10
N VAL A 34 4.29 -10.40 -22.24
CA VAL A 34 5.69 -10.79 -22.45
C VAL A 34 6.20 -11.64 -21.29
N ILE A 35 7.09 -12.57 -21.61
CA ILE A 35 7.77 -13.42 -20.61
C ILE A 35 9.12 -12.79 -20.29
N PRO A 36 9.42 -12.46 -19.03
CA PRO A 36 10.73 -11.95 -18.63
C PRO A 36 11.87 -12.89 -19.02
N GLY A 37 12.98 -12.31 -19.47
CA GLY A 37 14.15 -13.07 -19.96
C GLY A 37 14.08 -13.50 -21.41
N GLU A 38 12.93 -13.49 -22.04
CA GLU A 38 12.75 -13.84 -23.44
C GLU A 38 13.02 -12.63 -24.35
N ARG A 39 13.65 -12.86 -25.50
CA ARG A 39 13.92 -11.77 -26.43
C ARG A 39 12.76 -11.59 -27.42
N TYR A 40 12.21 -10.37 -27.44
CA TYR A 40 11.14 -9.97 -28.35
C TYR A 40 11.66 -8.94 -29.37
N TYR A 41 11.05 -8.95 -30.56
CA TYR A 41 11.32 -8.02 -31.64
C TYR A 41 10.04 -7.32 -32.03
N TYR A 42 10.09 -6.02 -32.20
CA TYR A 42 8.94 -5.18 -32.48
C TYR A 42 9.14 -4.39 -33.74
N TYR A 43 8.08 -4.22 -34.50
CA TYR A 43 7.97 -3.25 -35.57
C TYR A 43 6.55 -2.70 -35.62
N TYR A 44 6.37 -1.57 -36.30
CA TYR A 44 5.05 -1.02 -36.55
C TYR A 44 4.82 -0.84 -38.05
N LYS A 45 3.55 -0.75 -38.44
CA LYS A 45 3.08 -0.31 -39.73
C LYS A 45 2.05 0.80 -39.51
N THR A 46 2.01 1.76 -40.43
CA THR A 46 0.99 2.79 -40.44
C THR A 46 -0.15 2.39 -41.36
N LEU A 47 -1.38 2.67 -40.94
CA LEU A 47 -2.55 2.46 -41.79
C LEU A 47 -2.79 3.74 -42.61
N ARG A 48 -2.85 3.62 -43.93
CA ARG A 48 -3.16 4.73 -44.80
C ARG A 48 -4.66 4.99 -44.89
N THR A 49 -5.03 6.15 -45.37
CA THR A 49 -6.46 6.54 -45.49
C THR A 49 -7.28 5.63 -46.41
N ASN A 50 -6.62 4.90 -47.33
CA ASN A 50 -7.24 3.88 -48.18
C ASN A 50 -7.26 2.48 -47.53
N LEU A 51 -7.01 2.37 -46.23
CA LEU A 51 -6.95 1.12 -45.48
C LEU A 51 -5.84 0.15 -45.88
N THR A 52 -4.83 0.61 -46.60
CA THR A 52 -3.63 -0.21 -46.88
C THR A 52 -2.54 0.07 -45.83
N GLU A 53 -1.81 -0.96 -45.45
CA GLU A 53 -0.66 -0.82 -44.53
C GLU A 53 0.57 -0.28 -45.29
N SER A 54 1.44 0.39 -44.54
CA SER A 54 2.78 0.74 -45.02
C SER A 54 3.72 -0.48 -44.99
N ASP A 55 4.92 -0.33 -45.53
CA ASP A 55 6.03 -1.23 -45.21
C ASP A 55 6.29 -1.20 -43.67
N ALA A 56 6.89 -2.28 -43.16
CA ALA A 56 7.29 -2.37 -41.75
C ALA A 56 8.37 -1.34 -41.43
N SER A 57 8.33 -0.78 -40.24
CA SER A 57 9.44 0.00 -39.69
C SER A 57 10.69 -0.87 -39.50
N THR A 58 11.82 -0.26 -39.18
CA THR A 58 12.98 -0.99 -38.66
C THR A 58 12.60 -1.71 -37.34
N ASN A 59 13.18 -2.90 -37.12
CA ASN A 59 12.93 -3.68 -35.92
C ASN A 59 13.68 -3.09 -34.73
N VAL A 60 13.01 -3.08 -33.59
CA VAL A 60 13.63 -2.87 -32.27
C VAL A 60 13.51 -4.17 -31.51
N SER A 61 14.52 -4.54 -30.74
CA SER A 61 14.45 -5.72 -29.87
C SER A 61 14.75 -5.38 -28.44
N THR A 62 14.07 -6.06 -27.53
CA THR A 62 14.30 -5.97 -26.11
C THR A 62 14.15 -7.33 -25.44
N VAL A 63 14.72 -7.47 -24.28
CA VAL A 63 14.48 -8.58 -23.35
C VAL A 63 13.80 -7.97 -22.15
N PRO A 64 12.49 -8.24 -21.94
CA PRO A 64 11.84 -7.84 -20.70
C PRO A 64 12.57 -8.48 -19.53
N LEU A 65 12.79 -7.72 -18.49
CA LEU A 65 13.48 -8.20 -17.31
C LEU A 65 12.44 -8.57 -16.27
N THR A 66 12.77 -9.55 -15.44
CA THR A 66 12.02 -9.78 -14.22
C THR A 66 12.22 -8.55 -13.34
N ALA A 67 11.15 -7.96 -12.82
CA ALA A 67 11.26 -6.90 -11.84
C ALA A 67 12.06 -7.45 -10.65
N GLN A 68 13.24 -6.89 -10.40
CA GLN A 68 14.00 -7.22 -9.20
C GLN A 68 13.31 -6.53 -8.03
N PRO A 69 12.87 -7.23 -6.97
CA PRO A 69 12.25 -6.58 -5.82
C PRO A 69 13.13 -5.44 -5.29
N GLY A 70 12.54 -4.25 -5.21
CA GLY A 70 13.23 -3.02 -4.84
C GLY A 70 13.75 -2.17 -6.01
N ASP A 71 13.81 -2.69 -7.25
CA ASP A 71 14.23 -1.92 -8.45
C ASP A 71 13.04 -1.14 -9.02
N ALA A 72 12.61 -0.13 -8.30
CA ALA A 72 11.42 0.66 -8.61
C ALA A 72 11.56 1.49 -9.89
N ASN A 73 12.78 1.86 -10.27
CA ASN A 73 13.06 2.65 -11.47
C ASN A 73 13.43 1.78 -12.70
N GLY A 74 13.52 0.45 -12.54
CA GLY A 74 13.84 -0.47 -13.62
C GLY A 74 15.27 -0.36 -14.17
N SER A 75 16.21 0.12 -13.35
CA SER A 75 17.61 0.34 -13.74
C SER A 75 18.46 -0.94 -13.73
N LEU A 76 17.95 -2.04 -13.16
CA LEU A 76 18.60 -3.32 -12.90
C LEU A 76 19.54 -3.31 -11.69
N ALA A 77 19.47 -2.31 -10.86
CA ALA A 77 20.19 -2.21 -9.61
C ALA A 77 19.22 -1.72 -8.54
N VAL A 78 19.28 -2.25 -7.34
CA VAL A 78 18.55 -1.70 -6.20
C VAL A 78 19.46 -0.76 -5.46
N ASP A 79 19.18 0.53 -5.53
CA ASP A 79 19.99 1.58 -4.91
C ASP A 79 19.14 2.76 -4.41
N VAL A 80 19.78 3.83 -3.98
CA VAL A 80 19.09 5.02 -3.43
C VAL A 80 18.15 5.69 -4.46
N ALA A 81 18.40 5.52 -5.77
CA ALA A 81 17.51 6.11 -6.78
C ALA A 81 16.12 5.44 -6.79
N ASP A 82 16.02 4.17 -6.37
CA ASP A 82 14.74 3.48 -6.23
C ASP A 82 13.94 4.03 -5.06
N ILE A 83 14.60 4.29 -3.93
CA ILE A 83 13.97 4.96 -2.79
C ILE A 83 13.39 6.31 -3.21
N VAL A 84 14.18 7.13 -3.93
CA VAL A 84 13.71 8.43 -4.45
C VAL A 84 12.52 8.25 -5.39
N THR A 85 12.54 7.22 -6.22
CA THR A 85 11.44 6.91 -7.15
C THR A 85 10.17 6.54 -6.39
N VAL A 86 10.27 5.69 -5.37
CA VAL A 86 9.14 5.30 -4.51
C VAL A 86 8.61 6.50 -3.73
N VAL A 87 9.49 7.31 -3.14
CA VAL A 87 9.11 8.55 -2.44
C VAL A 87 8.33 9.49 -3.36
N ASN A 88 8.82 9.74 -4.57
CA ASN A 88 8.13 10.59 -5.55
C ASN A 88 6.73 10.05 -5.88
N TYR A 89 6.59 8.72 -6.01
CA TYR A 89 5.29 8.10 -6.24
C TYR A 89 4.34 8.31 -5.06
N ILE A 90 4.77 8.05 -3.82
CA ILE A 90 3.98 8.24 -2.60
C ILE A 90 3.55 9.71 -2.45
N THR A 91 4.42 10.65 -2.82
CA THR A 91 4.15 12.09 -2.74
C THR A 91 3.26 12.62 -3.88
N GLY A 92 2.82 11.75 -4.80
CA GLY A 92 1.85 12.05 -5.84
C GLY A 92 2.44 12.42 -7.19
N ASP A 93 3.75 12.29 -7.36
CA ASP A 93 4.41 12.39 -8.66
C ASP A 93 4.15 11.12 -9.51
N THR A 94 4.44 11.23 -10.78
CA THR A 94 4.36 10.09 -11.73
C THR A 94 5.75 9.78 -12.29
N PRO A 95 6.66 9.20 -11.49
CA PRO A 95 8.02 8.92 -11.94
C PRO A 95 8.02 7.99 -13.17
N GLN A 96 8.97 8.21 -14.09
CA GLN A 96 9.12 7.40 -15.29
C GLN A 96 10.60 7.08 -15.54
N PRO A 97 10.97 5.81 -15.66
CA PRO A 97 10.10 4.64 -15.50
C PRO A 97 9.70 4.39 -14.04
N PHE A 98 8.58 3.68 -13.82
CA PHE A 98 8.14 3.19 -12.53
C PHE A 98 7.67 1.75 -12.65
N VAL A 99 8.24 0.84 -11.88
CA VAL A 99 7.92 -0.59 -11.89
C VAL A 99 7.19 -0.92 -10.60
N PHE A 100 5.86 -0.87 -10.64
CA PHE A 100 5.01 -1.05 -9.46
C PHE A 100 5.32 -2.34 -8.71
N ASP A 101 5.37 -3.49 -9.42
CA ASP A 101 5.62 -4.81 -8.80
C ASP A 101 7.01 -4.94 -8.15
N ALA A 102 7.96 -4.06 -8.52
CA ALA A 102 9.27 -4.01 -7.88
C ALA A 102 9.29 -3.03 -6.71
N ALA A 103 8.49 -1.96 -6.80
CA ALA A 103 8.33 -0.97 -5.74
C ALA A 103 7.52 -1.51 -4.56
N ASP A 104 6.46 -2.27 -4.83
CA ASP A 104 5.66 -3.02 -3.84
C ASP A 104 6.45 -4.26 -3.39
N ILE A 105 7.46 -4.01 -2.56
CA ILE A 105 8.40 -5.06 -2.18
C ILE A 105 7.80 -6.06 -1.18
N ASN A 106 6.80 -5.63 -0.40
CA ASN A 106 6.10 -6.46 0.57
C ASN A 106 4.92 -7.24 -0.07
N GLY A 107 4.48 -6.84 -1.27
CA GLY A 107 3.43 -7.51 -2.04
C GLY A 107 2.03 -7.33 -1.45
N ASP A 108 1.76 -6.20 -0.76
CA ASP A 108 0.44 -5.93 -0.17
C ASP A 108 -0.50 -5.15 -1.11
N GLY A 109 0.04 -4.62 -2.23
CA GLY A 109 -0.69 -3.91 -3.28
C GLY A 109 -0.80 -2.40 -3.06
N GLU A 110 -0.19 -1.87 -2.03
CA GLU A 110 -0.04 -0.44 -1.77
C GLU A 110 1.45 -0.07 -1.88
N ILE A 111 1.76 1.20 -2.12
CA ILE A 111 3.13 1.70 -2.09
C ILE A 111 3.22 2.72 -0.98
N ASP A 112 3.96 2.40 0.07
CA ASP A 112 4.05 3.23 1.27
C ASP A 112 5.44 3.17 1.95
N VAL A 113 5.51 3.65 3.19
CA VAL A 113 6.78 3.68 3.94
C VAL A 113 7.33 2.28 4.27
N MET A 114 6.50 1.24 4.28
CA MET A 114 6.97 -0.13 4.50
C MET A 114 7.83 -0.60 3.35
N ASP A 115 7.48 -0.22 2.11
CA ASP A 115 8.28 -0.55 0.92
C ASP A 115 9.61 0.20 0.93
N ILE A 116 9.61 1.47 1.34
CA ILE A 116 10.85 2.23 1.49
C ILE A 116 11.80 1.52 2.47
N VAL A 117 11.30 1.10 3.64
CA VAL A 117 12.12 0.36 4.63
C VAL A 117 12.57 -0.98 4.05
N GLY A 118 11.72 -1.67 3.29
CA GLY A 118 12.06 -2.89 2.57
C GLY A 118 13.21 -2.70 1.59
N ILE A 119 13.14 -1.66 0.75
CA ILE A 119 14.19 -1.33 -0.22
C ILE A 119 15.49 -0.94 0.49
N VAL A 120 15.42 -0.15 1.57
CA VAL A 120 16.58 0.16 2.41
C VAL A 120 17.24 -1.12 2.93
N ASN A 121 16.45 -2.10 3.38
CA ASN A 121 16.98 -3.39 3.84
C ASN A 121 17.68 -4.16 2.71
N VAL A 122 17.16 -4.15 1.49
CA VAL A 122 17.85 -4.75 0.35
C VAL A 122 19.19 -4.06 0.10
N ILE A 123 19.25 -2.74 0.15
CA ILE A 123 20.48 -1.96 -0.07
C ILE A 123 21.51 -2.24 1.03
N ILE A 124 21.12 -2.24 2.29
CA ILE A 124 22.04 -2.37 3.44
C ILE A 124 22.41 -3.83 3.70
N ASN A 125 21.44 -4.74 3.64
CA ASN A 125 21.58 -6.13 4.09
C ASN A 125 21.58 -7.15 2.95
N GLY A 126 21.31 -6.72 1.71
CA GLY A 126 21.24 -7.58 0.52
C GLY A 126 20.00 -8.45 0.44
N LYS A 127 19.00 -8.24 1.29
CA LYS A 127 17.76 -9.03 1.33
C LYS A 127 16.62 -8.27 1.98
N TYR A 128 15.41 -8.69 1.64
CA TYR A 128 14.16 -8.28 2.29
C TYR A 128 13.48 -9.52 2.89
N GLU A 129 13.10 -9.42 4.15
CA GLU A 129 12.42 -10.49 4.89
C GLU A 129 11.40 -9.84 5.85
N ALA A 130 10.23 -9.43 5.32
CA ALA A 130 9.17 -8.89 6.15
C ALA A 130 8.09 -9.93 6.45
N GLU A 131 7.48 -9.82 7.61
CA GLU A 131 6.28 -10.55 7.97
C GLU A 131 5.06 -9.90 7.32
N ARG A 132 4.17 -10.69 6.71
CA ARG A 132 2.93 -10.18 6.10
C ARG A 132 1.85 -9.79 7.11
N ALA A 133 1.89 -10.38 8.31
CA ALA A 133 0.98 -10.02 9.40
C ALA A 133 1.62 -8.94 10.28
N PRO A 134 0.82 -8.06 10.91
CA PRO A 134 1.35 -7.09 11.86
C PRO A 134 2.16 -7.79 12.96
N VAL A 135 3.41 -7.34 13.17
CA VAL A 135 4.33 -7.93 14.16
C VAL A 135 4.07 -7.42 15.58
N ALA A 136 3.44 -6.23 15.69
CA ALA A 136 3.15 -5.58 16.96
C ALA A 136 1.98 -4.60 16.80
N THR A 137 1.53 -4.06 17.92
CA THR A 137 0.55 -2.96 17.97
C THR A 137 1.17 -1.80 18.74
N ALA A 138 1.30 -0.65 18.08
CA ALA A 138 1.64 0.62 18.66
C ALA A 138 0.37 1.44 18.96
N VAL A 139 0.48 2.39 19.87
CA VAL A 139 -0.62 3.27 20.25
C VAL A 139 -0.20 4.70 20.00
N TYR A 140 -1.07 5.47 19.34
CA TYR A 140 -0.83 6.89 19.19
C TYR A 140 -1.87 7.73 19.94
N SER A 141 -1.47 8.92 20.33
CA SER A 141 -2.36 9.91 20.98
C SER A 141 -1.90 11.32 20.65
N ILE A 142 -2.86 12.24 20.58
CA ILE A 142 -2.58 13.66 20.51
C ILE A 142 -2.85 14.29 21.89
N VAL A 143 -1.82 14.89 22.47
CA VAL A 143 -1.91 15.61 23.74
C VAL A 143 -1.31 17.01 23.56
N ASP A 144 -2.10 18.03 23.84
CA ASP A 144 -1.70 19.44 23.69
C ASP A 144 -1.12 19.78 22.29
N GLY A 145 -1.71 19.17 21.23
CA GLY A 145 -1.29 19.37 19.85
C GLY A 145 0.03 18.67 19.48
N ILE A 146 0.45 17.69 20.27
CA ILE A 146 1.62 16.84 20.00
C ILE A 146 1.18 15.41 19.80
N LEU A 147 1.58 14.82 18.68
CA LEU A 147 1.37 13.41 18.35
C LEU A 147 2.45 12.55 19.01
N TYR A 148 2.01 11.64 19.85
CA TYR A 148 2.83 10.62 20.50
C TYR A 148 2.56 9.26 19.87
N VAL A 149 3.62 8.46 19.76
CA VAL A 149 3.54 7.03 19.42
C VAL A 149 4.20 6.24 20.54
N ASP A 150 3.48 5.28 21.11
CA ASP A 150 3.98 4.32 22.09
C ASP A 150 4.04 2.94 21.41
N THR A 151 5.23 2.47 21.14
CA THR A 151 5.48 1.26 20.37
C THR A 151 6.23 0.21 21.18
N PRO A 152 5.81 -1.06 21.16
CA PRO A 152 6.52 -2.14 21.85
C PRO A 152 7.76 -2.64 21.11
N VAL A 153 7.96 -2.21 19.87
CA VAL A 153 9.09 -2.58 19.00
C VAL A 153 9.78 -1.34 18.43
N GLU A 154 10.98 -1.49 17.90
CA GLU A 154 11.65 -0.42 17.15
C GLU A 154 10.86 -0.09 15.87
N LEU A 155 10.87 1.18 15.43
CA LEU A 155 10.31 1.62 14.16
C LEU A 155 11.43 2.17 13.25
N ALA A 156 11.36 1.85 11.97
CA ALA A 156 12.26 2.35 10.93
C ALA A 156 11.55 3.21 9.88
N GLY A 157 10.22 3.16 9.84
CA GLY A 157 9.38 3.98 8.97
C GLY A 157 8.10 4.41 9.68
N ILE A 158 7.70 5.66 9.44
CA ILE A 158 6.48 6.27 9.96
C ILE A 158 5.86 7.08 8.83
N GLN A 159 4.59 6.84 8.52
CA GLN A 159 3.81 7.65 7.59
C GLN A 159 2.49 8.00 8.24
N VAL A 160 2.15 9.28 8.28
CA VAL A 160 0.96 9.79 8.94
C VAL A 160 0.18 10.64 7.95
N TYR A 161 -1.10 10.38 7.81
CA TYR A 161 -2.02 11.25 7.09
C TYR A 161 -2.82 12.07 8.10
N LEU A 162 -2.82 13.38 7.90
CA LEU A 162 -3.46 14.34 8.77
C LEU A 162 -4.57 15.07 8.03
N ASP A 163 -5.73 15.21 8.67
CA ASP A 163 -6.75 16.19 8.28
C ASP A 163 -6.32 17.56 8.85
N CYS A 164 -5.75 18.39 7.98
CA CYS A 164 -5.09 19.63 8.36
C CYS A 164 -5.29 20.72 7.31
N ASP A 165 -5.83 21.86 7.72
CA ASP A 165 -6.03 23.02 6.85
C ASP A 165 -4.79 23.95 6.77
N ASP A 166 -3.83 23.81 7.69
CA ASP A 166 -2.66 24.68 7.84
C ASP A 166 -1.39 23.91 8.20
N GLU A 167 -0.56 23.61 7.20
CA GLU A 167 0.69 22.89 7.36
C GLU A 167 1.72 23.59 8.26
N SER A 168 1.58 24.91 8.48
CA SER A 168 2.50 25.66 9.36
C SER A 168 2.44 25.21 10.82
N GLN A 169 1.41 24.45 11.19
CA GLN A 169 1.26 23.85 12.51
C GLN A 169 2.01 22.51 12.65
N ILE A 170 2.42 21.91 11.53
CA ILE A 170 3.04 20.60 11.51
C ILE A 170 4.57 20.76 11.61
N GLU A 171 5.17 20.18 12.62
CA GLU A 171 6.60 20.25 12.88
C GLU A 171 7.11 18.92 13.44
N ALA A 172 8.11 18.33 12.79
CA ALA A 172 8.76 17.14 13.31
C ALA A 172 9.55 17.42 14.59
N LEU A 173 9.49 16.51 15.54
CA LEU A 173 10.18 16.67 16.82
C LEU A 173 11.48 15.86 16.84
N SER A 174 12.32 16.10 17.85
CA SER A 174 13.68 15.57 17.94
C SER A 174 13.78 14.03 17.89
N ALA A 175 12.71 13.31 18.16
CA ALA A 175 12.65 11.87 17.95
C ALA A 175 12.86 11.49 16.46
N MET A 176 12.60 12.42 15.55
CA MET A 176 12.72 12.22 14.09
C MET A 176 14.04 12.79 13.51
N ASP A 177 14.94 13.35 14.32
CA ASP A 177 16.17 14.05 13.83
C ASP A 177 17.11 13.14 13.01
N ASN A 178 17.05 11.83 13.18
CA ASN A 178 17.87 10.85 12.44
C ASN A 178 17.14 10.20 11.26
N PHE A 179 15.98 10.72 10.89
CA PHE A 179 15.17 10.25 9.78
C PHE A 179 15.15 11.27 8.65
N GLU A 180 15.11 10.80 7.42
CA GLU A 180 14.71 11.61 6.28
C GLU A 180 13.22 11.90 6.43
N GLN A 181 12.83 13.18 6.24
CA GLN A 181 11.48 13.65 6.54
C GLN A 181 10.89 14.36 5.33
N ILE A 182 9.64 14.06 5.05
CA ILE A 182 8.84 14.68 3.99
C ILE A 182 7.49 15.05 4.57
N GLY A 183 7.04 16.27 4.33
CA GLY A 183 5.71 16.74 4.70
C GLY A 183 5.12 17.54 3.56
N GLN A 184 3.94 17.16 3.06
CA GLN A 184 3.23 17.87 2.02
C GLN A 184 1.76 17.43 1.90
N TYR A 185 0.96 18.25 1.21
CA TYR A 185 -0.39 17.81 0.81
C TYR A 185 -0.31 16.80 -0.34
N VAL A 186 -1.11 15.74 -0.24
CA VAL A 186 -1.26 14.74 -1.30
C VAL A 186 -2.54 14.98 -2.11
N ASN A 187 -2.71 14.24 -3.19
CA ASN A 187 -3.75 14.48 -4.20
C ASN A 187 -5.21 14.42 -3.67
N ASP A 188 -5.45 13.79 -2.55
CA ASP A 188 -6.75 13.69 -1.89
C ASP A 188 -7.04 14.84 -0.90
N GLY A 189 -6.10 15.77 -0.75
CA GLY A 189 -6.21 16.95 0.10
C GLY A 189 -5.74 16.75 1.55
N ARG A 190 -5.31 15.55 1.94
CA ARG A 190 -4.71 15.28 3.24
C ARG A 190 -3.27 15.78 3.28
N TYR A 191 -2.80 16.19 4.45
CA TYR A 191 -1.38 16.42 4.67
C TYR A 191 -0.71 15.09 5.04
N MET A 192 0.30 14.69 4.29
CA MET A 192 1.10 13.50 4.57
C MET A 192 2.44 13.90 5.17
N PHE A 193 2.75 13.35 6.34
CA PHE A 193 4.09 13.37 6.90
C PHE A 193 4.68 11.95 6.83
N MET A 194 5.90 11.86 6.33
CA MET A 194 6.63 10.59 6.24
C MET A 194 8.03 10.77 6.80
N ALA A 195 8.47 9.79 7.60
CA ALA A 195 9.82 9.69 8.14
C ALA A 195 10.36 8.27 7.96
N TYR A 196 11.54 8.14 7.37
CA TYR A 196 12.24 6.87 7.14
C TYR A 196 13.74 7.10 7.26
N SER A 197 14.53 6.03 7.36
CA SER A 197 15.98 6.19 7.48
C SER A 197 16.74 5.41 6.42
N MET A 198 17.52 6.09 5.60
CA MET A 198 18.46 5.50 4.67
C MET A 198 19.75 4.99 5.35
N SER A 199 20.02 5.41 6.57
CA SER A 199 21.20 5.00 7.36
C SER A 199 20.93 3.84 8.31
N GLY A 200 19.68 3.36 8.39
CA GLY A 200 19.25 2.31 9.33
C GLY A 200 19.01 2.83 10.75
N ALA A 201 18.81 4.14 10.94
CA ALA A 201 18.36 4.70 12.21
C ALA A 201 16.96 4.16 12.56
N LYS A 202 16.66 4.09 13.85
CA LYS A 202 15.44 3.52 14.39
C LYS A 202 14.92 4.37 15.53
N LEU A 203 13.59 4.48 15.61
CA LEU A 203 12.92 4.95 16.81
C LEU A 203 12.84 3.78 17.79
N PRO A 204 13.39 3.87 18.99
CA PRO A 204 13.38 2.75 19.96
C PRO A 204 11.94 2.41 20.41
N ALA A 205 11.75 1.22 20.98
CA ALA A 205 10.51 0.90 21.69
C ALA A 205 10.27 1.90 22.84
N GLY A 206 8.99 2.22 23.08
CA GLY A 206 8.56 3.18 24.11
C GLY A 206 7.68 4.30 23.56
N LYS A 207 7.36 5.26 24.43
CA LYS A 207 6.53 6.43 24.07
C LYS A 207 7.40 7.62 23.62
N HIS A 208 7.14 8.09 22.39
CA HIS A 208 7.88 9.16 21.73
C HIS A 208 6.93 10.26 21.25
N ALA A 209 7.30 11.51 21.46
CA ALA A 209 6.71 12.65 20.79
C ALA A 209 7.33 12.76 19.40
N ILE A 210 6.55 12.53 18.35
CA ILE A 210 7.08 12.44 16.98
C ILE A 210 6.79 13.69 16.15
N LEU A 211 5.62 14.30 16.34
CA LEU A 211 5.15 15.38 15.50
C LEU A 211 4.33 16.39 16.30
N LYS A 212 4.56 17.67 16.12
CA LYS A 212 3.62 18.71 16.53
C LYS A 212 2.56 18.80 15.43
N VAL A 213 1.29 18.69 15.78
CA VAL A 213 0.18 18.63 14.82
C VAL A 213 -0.86 19.75 15.04
N GLY A 214 -0.70 20.56 16.12
CA GLY A 214 -1.66 21.62 16.45
C GLY A 214 -3.06 21.08 16.65
N TYR A 215 -3.99 21.45 15.78
CA TYR A 215 -5.40 21.03 15.81
C TYR A 215 -5.73 19.97 14.76
N ALA A 216 -4.73 19.46 14.02
CA ALA A 216 -4.97 18.41 13.03
C ALA A 216 -5.30 17.08 13.68
N ASP A 217 -6.20 16.33 13.07
CA ASP A 217 -6.52 14.96 13.44
C ASP A 217 -5.73 13.97 12.59
N VAL A 218 -5.40 12.80 13.16
CA VAL A 218 -4.81 11.70 12.41
C VAL A 218 -5.91 10.96 11.67
N ASP A 219 -5.84 10.95 10.34
CA ASP A 219 -6.76 10.20 9.48
C ASP A 219 -6.28 8.76 9.28
N ASP A 220 -4.95 8.57 9.08
CA ASP A 220 -4.33 7.25 8.94
C ASP A 220 -2.87 7.27 9.39
N MET A 221 -2.37 6.11 9.84
CA MET A 221 -0.97 5.96 10.27
C MET A 221 -0.44 4.59 9.89
N ILE A 222 0.66 4.59 9.17
CA ILE A 222 1.41 3.41 8.74
C ILE A 222 2.75 3.40 9.47
N LEU A 223 3.06 2.30 10.14
CA LEU A 223 4.27 2.13 10.90
C LEU A 223 5.01 0.88 10.43
N ALA A 224 6.29 1.02 10.14
CA ALA A 224 7.16 -0.07 9.74
C ALA A 224 8.20 -0.37 10.83
N ASP A 225 8.35 -1.64 11.19
CA ASP A 225 9.47 -2.09 11.99
C ASP A 225 10.78 -2.09 11.17
N PRO A 226 11.95 -2.38 11.75
CA PRO A 226 13.21 -2.41 11.01
C PRO A 226 13.29 -3.47 9.91
N SER A 227 12.40 -4.45 9.86
CA SER A 227 12.35 -5.42 8.76
C SER A 227 11.47 -4.93 7.59
N GLY A 228 10.70 -3.85 7.75
CA GLY A 228 9.67 -3.40 6.84
C GLY A 228 8.32 -4.06 7.09
N SER A 229 8.17 -4.77 8.21
CA SER A 229 6.90 -5.38 8.59
C SER A 229 5.96 -4.36 9.23
N ASN A 230 4.67 -4.54 9.03
CA ASN A 230 3.64 -3.65 9.57
C ASN A 230 3.61 -3.69 11.10
N VAL A 231 3.56 -2.52 11.73
CA VAL A 231 3.21 -2.32 13.14
C VAL A 231 1.85 -1.61 13.18
N LEU A 232 0.83 -2.32 13.64
CA LEU A 232 -0.52 -1.78 13.68
C LEU A 232 -0.60 -0.55 14.58
N ALA A 233 -1.04 0.59 14.04
CA ALA A 233 -1.26 1.82 14.82
C ALA A 233 -2.72 1.89 15.28
N ILE A 234 -2.95 2.14 16.57
CA ILE A 234 -4.28 2.37 17.14
C ILE A 234 -4.29 3.64 17.98
N GLU A 235 -5.38 4.38 17.94
CA GLU A 235 -5.53 5.61 18.71
C GLU A 235 -5.73 5.32 20.22
N GLU A 236 -5.06 6.09 21.08
CA GLU A 236 -5.15 5.93 22.55
C GLU A 236 -6.57 6.18 23.10
N THR A 237 -7.39 6.99 22.45
CA THR A 237 -8.80 7.18 22.83
C THR A 237 -9.61 5.89 22.73
N MET A 238 -9.20 4.97 21.85
CA MET A 238 -9.72 3.60 21.80
C MET A 238 -9.24 2.75 22.98
N ARG A 239 -8.14 3.13 23.65
CA ARG A 239 -7.62 2.48 24.86
C ARG A 239 -8.16 3.07 26.16
N ILE A 240 -8.46 4.39 26.23
CA ILE A 240 -8.81 5.07 27.50
C ILE A 240 -10.15 4.60 28.08
N ASN A 241 -11.02 4.02 27.27
CA ASN A 241 -12.18 3.30 27.79
C ASN A 241 -11.86 1.87 28.24
N ALA A 242 -10.58 1.51 28.28
CA ALA A 242 -10.11 0.14 28.42
C ALA A 242 -8.81 0.03 29.24
N GLU A 243 -8.81 0.44 30.48
CA GLU A 243 -7.81 -0.14 31.41
C GLU A 243 -7.92 -1.69 31.43
N ASP A 244 -8.94 -2.27 30.75
CA ASP A 244 -9.19 -3.70 30.57
C ASP A 244 -9.90 -4.10 29.25
N GLU A 245 -10.05 -3.24 28.22
CA GLU A 245 -10.89 -3.53 27.03
C GLU A 245 -10.17 -3.26 25.70
N VAL A 246 -9.25 -4.12 25.29
CA VAL A 246 -8.67 -4.05 23.94
C VAL A 246 -9.56 -4.82 22.97
N PHE A 247 -10.23 -4.10 22.06
CA PHE A 247 -10.89 -4.70 20.90
C PHE A 247 -10.10 -4.28 19.66
N VAL A 248 -9.68 -5.23 18.85
CA VAL A 248 -8.91 -4.96 17.64
C VAL A 248 -9.60 -5.61 16.45
N LEU A 249 -9.75 -4.88 15.37
CA LEU A 249 -10.14 -5.39 14.06
C LEU A 249 -8.88 -5.51 13.21
N ASP A 250 -8.34 -6.73 13.13
CA ASP A 250 -7.17 -7.00 12.29
C ASP A 250 -7.51 -6.90 10.79
N SER A 251 -6.49 -6.77 9.96
CA SER A 251 -6.67 -6.67 8.52
C SER A 251 -7.39 -7.87 7.91
N PRO A 252 -8.53 -7.67 7.26
CA PRO A 252 -9.27 -8.75 6.62
C PRO A 252 -8.51 -9.32 5.42
N TYR A 253 -8.57 -10.64 5.24
CA TYR A 253 -7.88 -11.34 4.16
C TYR A 253 -8.74 -12.44 3.51
N PRO A 254 -8.48 -12.75 2.21
CA PRO A 254 -7.63 -12.01 1.27
C PRO A 254 -8.25 -10.64 0.96
N ASN A 255 -7.42 -9.64 0.66
CA ASN A 255 -7.85 -8.35 0.16
C ASN A 255 -6.93 -7.94 -1.01
N PRO A 256 -7.39 -7.81 -2.26
CA PRO A 256 -8.78 -8.01 -2.71
C PRO A 256 -9.32 -9.44 -2.57
N PHE A 257 -10.67 -9.57 -2.53
CA PHE A 257 -11.34 -10.87 -2.42
C PHE A 257 -12.46 -11.03 -3.46
N ASN A 258 -12.83 -12.29 -3.78
CA ASN A 258 -13.83 -12.57 -4.82
C ASN A 258 -15.07 -13.36 -4.34
N SER A 259 -14.95 -14.18 -3.33
CA SER A 259 -16.07 -15.00 -2.83
C SER A 259 -16.36 -14.75 -1.36
N SER A 260 -15.33 -14.78 -0.52
CA SER A 260 -15.42 -14.52 0.90
C SER A 260 -14.15 -13.84 1.40
N ILE A 261 -14.26 -13.17 2.53
CA ILE A 261 -13.16 -12.55 3.23
C ILE A 261 -13.22 -12.92 4.70
N THR A 262 -12.08 -13.29 5.26
CA THR A 262 -11.91 -13.54 6.69
C THR A 262 -11.65 -12.23 7.40
N ILE A 263 -12.41 -11.96 8.45
CA ILE A 263 -12.31 -10.77 9.30
C ILE A 263 -11.78 -11.24 10.67
N PRO A 264 -10.48 -11.11 10.94
CA PRO A 264 -9.93 -11.44 12.24
C PRO A 264 -10.19 -10.31 13.22
N TYR A 265 -10.46 -10.64 14.50
CA TYR A 265 -10.63 -9.65 15.54
C TYR A 265 -10.25 -10.19 16.90
N LEU A 266 -9.86 -9.27 17.80
CA LEU A 266 -9.51 -9.56 19.20
C LEU A 266 -10.58 -8.98 20.12
N VAL A 267 -10.99 -9.75 21.10
CA VAL A 267 -11.84 -9.34 22.22
C VAL A 267 -10.99 -9.29 23.48
N GLY A 268 -10.92 -8.12 24.10
CA GLY A 268 -10.18 -7.90 25.35
C GLY A 268 -10.81 -8.50 26.59
N GLU A 269 -10.42 -8.02 27.77
CA GLU A 269 -10.80 -8.62 29.06
C GLU A 269 -12.29 -8.49 29.40
N LYS A 270 -12.97 -7.43 28.94
CA LYS A 270 -14.42 -7.29 29.13
C LYS A 270 -15.19 -7.75 27.91
N SER A 271 -16.22 -8.56 28.17
CA SER A 271 -17.17 -8.94 27.14
C SER A 271 -18.01 -7.73 26.69
N GLY A 272 -18.20 -7.57 25.39
CA GLY A 272 -19.05 -6.52 24.81
C GLY A 272 -20.03 -7.10 23.80
N ASN A 273 -21.18 -6.43 23.61
CA ASN A 273 -22.08 -6.75 22.51
C ASN A 273 -21.52 -6.19 21.21
N MET A 274 -21.09 -7.08 20.32
CA MET A 274 -20.33 -6.74 19.13
C MET A 274 -21.14 -6.95 17.86
N HIS A 275 -20.91 -6.09 16.88
CA HIS A 275 -21.37 -6.30 15.52
C HIS A 275 -20.41 -5.64 14.53
N PHE A 276 -20.39 -6.16 13.31
CA PHE A 276 -19.79 -5.46 12.17
C PHE A 276 -20.88 -4.84 11.31
N THR A 277 -20.57 -3.69 10.71
CA THR A 277 -21.30 -3.20 9.53
C THR A 277 -20.37 -3.14 8.35
N VAL A 278 -20.88 -3.43 7.17
CA VAL A 278 -20.16 -3.23 5.92
C VAL A 278 -20.86 -2.12 5.16
N THR A 279 -20.11 -1.08 4.80
CA THR A 279 -20.62 0.07 4.07
C THR A 279 -19.92 0.23 2.73
N ASN A 280 -20.60 0.79 1.73
CA ASN A 280 -19.96 1.23 0.50
C ASN A 280 -19.30 2.61 0.70
N VAL A 281 -18.59 3.10 -0.32
CA VAL A 281 -17.92 4.42 -0.29
C VAL A 281 -18.89 5.63 -0.13
N MET A 282 -20.19 5.43 -0.30
CA MET A 282 -21.21 6.44 -0.03
C MET A 282 -21.76 6.38 1.41
N GLY A 283 -21.19 5.50 2.26
CA GLY A 283 -21.64 5.29 3.64
C GLY A 283 -22.92 4.46 3.78
N GLN A 284 -23.45 3.87 2.69
CA GLN A 284 -24.65 3.04 2.75
C GLN A 284 -24.31 1.66 3.30
N GLU A 285 -25.01 1.20 4.33
CA GLU A 285 -24.85 -0.14 4.88
C GLU A 285 -25.35 -1.21 3.88
N VAL A 286 -24.46 -2.14 3.52
CA VAL A 286 -24.75 -3.26 2.62
C VAL A 286 -24.84 -4.59 3.37
N ALA A 287 -24.28 -4.66 4.56
CA ALA A 287 -24.41 -5.81 5.47
C ALA A 287 -24.29 -5.38 6.93
N LYS A 288 -25.01 -6.08 7.81
CA LYS A 288 -24.83 -6.03 9.25
C LYS A 288 -24.65 -7.44 9.78
N ILE A 289 -23.64 -7.65 10.62
CA ILE A 289 -23.20 -8.94 11.15
C ILE A 289 -23.24 -8.85 12.66
N GLU A 290 -24.24 -9.45 13.28
CA GLU A 290 -24.37 -9.47 14.73
C GLU A 290 -23.51 -10.61 15.30
N LEU A 291 -22.51 -10.25 16.12
CA LEU A 291 -21.63 -11.22 16.79
C LEU A 291 -22.11 -11.55 18.19
N GLY A 292 -22.98 -10.68 18.75
CA GLY A 292 -23.47 -10.82 20.13
C GLY A 292 -22.37 -10.53 21.16
N THR A 293 -22.56 -11.02 22.38
CA THR A 293 -21.58 -10.86 23.45
C THR A 293 -20.48 -11.88 23.30
N GLN A 294 -19.24 -11.41 23.12
CA GLN A 294 -18.04 -12.23 22.96
C GLN A 294 -17.20 -12.15 24.25
N SER A 295 -16.58 -13.28 24.63
CA SER A 295 -15.60 -13.35 25.71
C SER A 295 -14.21 -13.03 25.18
N ARG A 296 -13.25 -12.76 26.08
CA ARG A 296 -11.84 -12.56 25.72
C ARG A 296 -11.33 -13.68 24.81
N GLY A 297 -10.70 -13.29 23.69
CA GLY A 297 -10.13 -14.26 22.75
C GLY A 297 -9.85 -13.65 21.37
N LYS A 298 -9.14 -14.42 20.54
CA LYS A 298 -8.97 -14.14 19.13
C LYS A 298 -10.04 -14.90 18.35
N TYR A 299 -10.68 -14.22 17.43
CA TYR A 299 -11.78 -14.73 16.63
C TYR A 299 -11.59 -14.41 15.16
N THR A 300 -12.29 -15.15 14.33
CA THR A 300 -12.41 -14.85 12.90
C THR A 300 -13.87 -14.96 12.49
N TYR A 301 -14.30 -14.08 11.60
CA TYR A 301 -15.60 -14.17 10.95
C TYR A 301 -15.41 -14.22 9.44
N GLU A 302 -16.05 -15.16 8.77
CA GLU A 302 -16.04 -15.23 7.31
C GLU A 302 -17.26 -14.51 6.75
N TRP A 303 -17.04 -13.41 6.04
CA TRP A 303 -18.10 -12.69 5.36
C TRP A 303 -18.13 -13.05 3.88
N GLN A 304 -19.34 -13.44 3.41
CA GLN A 304 -19.63 -13.70 2.00
C GLN A 304 -20.63 -12.65 1.50
N PRO A 305 -20.25 -11.78 0.56
CA PRO A 305 -21.16 -10.80 -0.02
C PRO A 305 -22.34 -11.48 -0.71
N LYS A 306 -23.55 -10.95 -0.53
CA LYS A 306 -24.72 -11.38 -1.29
C LYS A 306 -24.52 -11.12 -2.78
N SER A 307 -25.23 -11.88 -3.61
CA SER A 307 -25.10 -11.81 -5.09
C SER A 307 -25.44 -10.46 -5.69
N ASP A 308 -26.20 -9.61 -5.00
CA ASP A 308 -26.61 -8.28 -5.39
C ASP A 308 -25.57 -7.20 -5.06
N ILE A 309 -24.55 -7.51 -4.25
CA ILE A 309 -23.47 -6.58 -3.92
C ILE A 309 -22.51 -6.46 -5.12
N PRO A 310 -22.31 -5.25 -5.68
CA PRO A 310 -21.42 -5.05 -6.83
C PRO A 310 -19.94 -5.12 -6.45
N THR A 311 -19.06 -5.31 -7.44
CA THR A 311 -17.62 -5.12 -7.30
C THR A 311 -17.34 -3.69 -6.86
N GLY A 312 -16.43 -3.49 -5.90
CA GLY A 312 -16.10 -2.16 -5.40
C GLY A 312 -15.34 -2.16 -4.08
N ILE A 313 -15.08 -0.96 -3.59
CA ILE A 313 -14.48 -0.71 -2.28
C ILE A 313 -15.59 -0.71 -1.22
N TYR A 314 -15.32 -1.37 -0.12
CA TYR A 314 -16.19 -1.46 1.06
C TYR A 314 -15.40 -1.17 2.31
N ILE A 315 -16.10 -0.71 3.35
CA ILE A 315 -15.52 -0.43 4.66
C ILE A 315 -16.22 -1.35 5.67
N ILE A 316 -15.43 -2.17 6.36
CA ILE A 316 -15.88 -3.00 7.47
C ILE A 316 -15.66 -2.19 8.75
N ASN A 317 -16.74 -1.90 9.48
CA ASN A 317 -16.68 -1.18 10.74
C ASN A 317 -17.03 -2.14 11.89
N MET A 318 -16.21 -2.14 12.94
CA MET A 318 -16.44 -2.89 14.17
C MET A 318 -17.09 -2.01 15.22
N TYR A 319 -18.16 -2.49 15.84
CA TYR A 319 -18.86 -1.82 16.93
C TYR A 319 -18.84 -2.70 18.18
N VAL A 320 -18.66 -2.06 19.33
CA VAL A 320 -18.77 -2.67 20.65
C VAL A 320 -19.67 -1.80 21.51
N ASN A 321 -20.71 -2.39 22.07
CA ASN A 321 -21.71 -1.69 22.91
C ASN A 321 -22.31 -0.44 22.21
N GLY A 322 -22.41 -0.47 20.88
CA GLY A 322 -22.95 0.61 20.06
C GLY A 322 -21.94 1.68 19.65
N ASN A 323 -20.70 1.64 20.15
CA ASN A 323 -19.63 2.54 19.74
C ASN A 323 -18.80 1.92 18.62
N MET A 324 -18.48 2.71 17.59
CA MET A 324 -17.54 2.30 16.55
C MET A 324 -16.12 2.27 17.15
N ILE A 325 -15.43 1.13 16.99
CA ILE A 325 -14.09 0.92 17.54
C ILE A 325 -13.04 1.08 16.47
N GLN A 326 -13.23 0.43 15.33
CA GLN A 326 -12.25 0.41 14.25
C GLN A 326 -12.91 0.11 12.91
N ARG A 327 -12.25 0.47 11.80
CA ARG A 327 -12.70 0.19 10.44
C ARG A 327 -11.54 -0.24 9.56
N ASN A 328 -11.83 -1.10 8.56
CA ASN A 328 -10.89 -1.54 7.55
C ASN A 328 -11.48 -1.43 6.15
N LYS A 329 -10.68 -0.95 5.20
CA LYS A 329 -11.01 -0.89 3.77
C LYS A 329 -10.77 -2.25 3.13
N VAL A 330 -11.72 -2.73 2.34
CA VAL A 330 -11.60 -3.98 1.59
C VAL A 330 -12.07 -3.81 0.15
N VAL A 331 -11.50 -4.58 -0.77
CA VAL A 331 -11.84 -4.54 -2.19
C VAL A 331 -12.50 -5.85 -2.60
N TYR A 332 -13.76 -5.77 -3.00
CA TYR A 332 -14.51 -6.91 -3.51
C TYR A 332 -14.46 -6.96 -5.04
N MET A 333 -14.04 -8.09 -5.60
CA MET A 333 -13.99 -8.36 -7.04
C MET A 333 -14.80 -9.62 -7.35
N LYS A 334 -15.81 -9.49 -8.23
CA LYS A 334 -16.59 -10.64 -8.72
C LYS A 334 -15.84 -11.40 -9.79
#